data_e8a0d705745bf2ace6f21f7cbcacc646
#
_entry.id   e8a0d705745bf2ace6f21f7cbcacc646
#
_cell.length_a   1.000
_cell.length_b   1.000
_cell.length_c   1.000
_cell.angle_alpha   90.00
_cell.angle_beta   90.00
_cell.angle_gamma   90.00
#
_symmetry.space_group_name_H-M   'P 1'
#
loop_
_entity.id
_entity.type
_entity.pdbx_description
1 polymer ?
#
loop_
_entity_poly.entity_id
_entity_poly.type
_entity_poly.pdbx_seq_one_letter_code
_entity_poly.pdbx_strand_id
1 'polypeptide(L)'
;GGDWRTALGCVFLSGVLFFGLSLSPLREWLINSLPPSLKSAIAAGIGFFLALIGLENAGIVVADKATLVTLGAFSTPVLLASGGFVVLAGLAARKVPGAIILTVLGITAIAVGFGLQAFTGIAAAPPSLAPTFMQMNLKGAVEAGFVTIVLVFLLVDLLDTAGTLVSVAARAK
;
A
#
# COMPACT_ATOMS: atom_id res chain seq x y z
N GLY A 1 7.76 6.44 -20.59
CA GLY A 1 7.48 5.49 -19.52
C GLY A 1 8.74 4.71 -19.16
N GLY A 2 9.12 4.75 -17.90
CA GLY A 2 10.29 4.03 -17.42
C GLY A 2 10.11 2.50 -17.55
N ASP A 3 11.19 1.82 -17.87
CA ASP A 3 11.21 0.36 -17.94
C ASP A 3 10.97 -0.20 -16.52
N TRP A 4 10.02 -1.12 -16.38
CA TRP A 4 9.71 -1.77 -15.10
C TRP A 4 10.92 -2.48 -14.48
N ARG A 5 11.87 -2.95 -15.30
CA ARG A 5 13.13 -3.55 -14.87
C ARG A 5 14.04 -2.55 -14.17
N THR A 6 14.05 -1.32 -14.65
CA THR A 6 14.77 -0.20 -14.04
C THR A 6 14.13 0.19 -12.70
N ALA A 7 12.80 0.26 -12.65
CA ALA A 7 12.07 0.50 -11.40
C ALA A 7 12.36 -0.59 -10.36
N LEU A 8 12.35 -1.87 -10.77
CA LEU A 8 12.69 -3.00 -9.93
C LEU A 8 14.15 -2.90 -9.40
N GLY A 9 15.08 -2.44 -10.24
CA GLY A 9 16.45 -2.17 -9.85
C GLY A 9 16.57 -1.08 -8.79
N CYS A 10 15.81 0.02 -8.94
CA CYS A 10 15.78 1.10 -7.94
C CYS A 10 15.23 0.62 -6.59
N VAL A 11 14.15 -0.15 -6.59
CA VAL A 11 13.57 -0.72 -5.38
C VAL A 11 14.54 -1.68 -4.71
N PHE A 12 15.21 -2.53 -5.46
CA PHE A 12 16.22 -3.45 -4.92
C PHE A 12 17.38 -2.70 -4.25
N LEU A 13 17.92 -1.68 -4.91
CA LEU A 13 19.02 -0.86 -4.37
C LEU A 13 18.58 -0.08 -3.12
N SER A 14 17.37 0.46 -3.12
CA SER A 14 16.78 1.09 -1.94
C SER A 14 16.67 0.09 -0.78
N GLY A 15 16.19 -1.13 -1.04
CA GLY A 15 16.09 -2.19 -0.03
C GLY A 15 17.44 -2.59 0.55
N VAL A 16 18.48 -2.71 -0.29
CA VAL A 16 19.85 -3.01 0.18
C VAL A 16 20.39 -1.88 1.06
N LEU A 17 20.20 -0.62 0.66
CA LEU A 17 20.59 0.53 1.47
C LEU A 17 19.81 0.60 2.77
N PHE A 18 18.51 0.35 2.73
CA PHE A 18 17.65 0.31 3.92
C PHE A 18 18.09 -0.80 4.89
N PHE A 19 18.43 -1.97 4.36
CA PHE A 19 18.97 -3.07 5.17
C PHE A 19 20.29 -2.67 5.84
N GLY A 20 21.23 -2.09 5.09
CA GLY A 20 22.48 -1.57 5.62
C GLY A 20 22.26 -0.51 6.71
N LEU A 21 21.32 0.41 6.47
CA LEU A 21 20.94 1.44 7.43
C LEU A 21 20.30 0.84 8.70
N SER A 22 19.53 -0.24 8.54
CA SER A 22 18.88 -0.94 9.67
C SER A 22 19.87 -1.66 10.59
N LEU A 23 21.03 -2.03 10.06
CA LEU A 23 22.11 -2.62 10.87
C LEU A 23 22.93 -1.56 11.63
N SER A 24 22.74 -0.28 11.31
CA SER A 24 23.47 0.82 11.94
C SER A 24 22.57 1.57 12.95
N PRO A 25 23.15 2.24 13.97
CA PRO A 25 22.40 3.06 14.91
C PRO A 25 21.80 4.33 14.25
N LEU A 26 22.17 4.61 13.01
CA LEU A 26 21.74 5.80 12.26
C LEU A 26 20.23 5.83 12.06
N ARG A 27 19.60 4.66 11.85
CA ARG A 27 18.13 4.56 11.74
C ARG A 27 17.43 5.03 13.02
N GLU A 28 17.90 4.56 14.16
CA GLU A 28 17.32 4.93 15.46
C GLU A 28 17.52 6.43 15.73
N TRP A 29 18.70 6.96 15.43
CA TRP A 29 18.98 8.38 15.53
C TRP A 29 18.06 9.22 14.65
N LEU A 30 17.85 8.84 13.38
CA LEU A 30 16.94 9.52 12.45
C LEU A 30 15.50 9.53 12.97
N ILE A 31 14.99 8.38 13.42
CA ILE A 31 13.63 8.27 13.94
C ILE A 31 13.45 9.10 15.21
N ASN A 32 14.43 9.11 16.10
CA ASN A 32 14.38 9.86 17.35
C ASN A 32 14.54 11.37 17.13
N SER A 33 15.19 11.80 16.05
CA SER A 33 15.32 13.20 15.67
C SER A 33 14.02 13.83 15.16
N LEU A 34 13.01 13.00 14.76
CA LEU A 34 11.74 13.48 14.26
C LEU A 34 10.82 13.94 15.40
N PRO A 35 10.29 15.17 15.35
CA PRO A 35 9.29 15.64 16.31
C PRO A 35 8.04 14.75 16.35
N PRO A 36 7.39 14.57 17.51
CA PRO A 36 6.16 13.77 17.62
C PRO A 36 5.03 14.22 16.67
N SER A 37 4.90 15.54 16.45
CA SER A 37 3.93 16.10 15.52
C SER A 37 4.17 15.64 14.07
N LEU A 38 5.43 15.58 13.64
CA LEU A 38 5.79 15.11 12.31
C LEU A 38 5.51 13.61 12.15
N LYS A 39 5.81 12.80 13.16
CA LYS A 39 5.47 11.36 13.16
C LYS A 39 3.96 11.14 13.00
N SER A 40 3.14 11.90 13.72
CA SER A 40 1.68 11.84 13.60
C SER A 40 1.19 12.30 12.23
N ALA A 41 1.78 13.36 11.67
CA ALA A 41 1.45 13.84 10.33
C ALA A 41 1.79 12.81 9.24
N ILE A 42 2.94 12.13 9.35
CA ILE A 42 3.34 11.05 8.44
C ILE A 42 2.34 9.89 8.51
N ALA A 43 1.97 9.45 9.72
CA ALA A 43 0.99 8.38 9.89
C ALA A 43 -0.38 8.74 9.30
N ALA A 44 -0.83 9.99 9.47
CA ALA A 44 -2.05 10.48 8.84
C ALA A 44 -1.94 10.53 7.32
N GLY A 45 -0.81 10.99 6.79
CA GLY A 45 -0.54 11.03 5.34
C GLY A 45 -0.58 9.63 4.71
N ILE A 46 0.03 8.63 5.34
CA ILE A 46 -0.04 7.22 4.91
C ILE A 46 -1.50 6.74 4.92
N GLY A 47 -2.26 7.06 5.97
CA GLY A 47 -3.69 6.71 6.05
C GLY A 47 -4.51 7.31 4.89
N PHE A 48 -4.32 8.58 4.56
CA PHE A 48 -4.97 9.23 3.42
C PHE A 48 -4.54 8.63 2.08
N PHE A 49 -3.26 8.31 1.92
CA PHE A 49 -2.74 7.65 0.73
C PHE A 49 -3.39 6.28 0.51
N LEU A 50 -3.45 5.45 1.55
CA LEU A 50 -4.12 4.14 1.49
C LEU A 50 -5.63 4.28 1.22
N ALA A 51 -6.28 5.29 1.80
CA ALA A 51 -7.69 5.58 1.53
C ALA A 51 -7.91 5.94 0.05
N LEU A 52 -7.04 6.78 -0.53
CA LEU A 52 -7.11 7.14 -1.95
C LEU A 52 -6.95 5.93 -2.85
N ILE A 53 -5.93 5.09 -2.60
CA ILE A 53 -5.72 3.83 -3.34
C ILE A 53 -6.93 2.91 -3.20
N GLY A 54 -7.51 2.81 -2.00
CA GLY A 54 -8.72 2.01 -1.75
C GLY A 54 -9.92 2.51 -2.56
N LEU A 55 -10.13 3.82 -2.63
CA LEU A 55 -11.19 4.45 -3.42
C LEU A 55 -10.97 4.27 -4.93
N GLU A 56 -9.72 4.33 -5.39
CA GLU A 56 -9.35 4.09 -6.78
C GLU A 56 -9.58 2.62 -7.17
N ASN A 57 -9.12 1.68 -6.37
CA ASN A 57 -9.34 0.25 -6.60
C ASN A 57 -10.82 -0.14 -6.53
N ALA A 58 -11.61 0.53 -5.71
CA ALA A 58 -13.06 0.37 -5.66
C ALA A 58 -13.79 0.98 -6.87
N GLY A 59 -13.09 1.78 -7.70
CA GLY A 59 -13.68 2.50 -8.83
C GLY A 59 -14.55 3.70 -8.43
N ILE A 60 -14.50 4.13 -7.16
CA ILE A 60 -15.20 5.31 -6.66
C ILE A 60 -14.50 6.57 -7.14
N VAL A 61 -13.18 6.56 -7.14
CA VAL A 61 -12.33 7.61 -7.69
C VAL A 61 -11.63 7.04 -8.92
N VAL A 62 -11.63 7.79 -10.02
CA VAL A 62 -10.94 7.41 -11.26
C VAL A 62 -10.06 8.56 -11.75
N ALA A 63 -9.00 8.23 -12.48
CA ALA A 63 -8.11 9.22 -13.04
C ALA A 63 -8.80 10.09 -14.09
N ASP A 64 -8.60 11.40 -14.03
CA ASP A 64 -9.08 12.38 -15.00
C ASP A 64 -7.93 13.28 -15.45
N LYS A 65 -7.95 13.66 -16.74
CA LYS A 65 -6.85 14.45 -17.31
C LYS A 65 -6.88 15.94 -16.90
N ALA A 66 -8.05 16.45 -16.55
CA ALA A 66 -8.24 17.86 -16.20
C ALA A 66 -8.10 18.10 -14.68
N THR A 67 -8.70 17.23 -13.88
CA THR A 67 -8.78 17.38 -12.42
C THR A 67 -7.92 16.39 -11.65
N LEU A 68 -7.12 15.57 -12.35
CA LEU A 68 -6.33 14.45 -11.85
C LEU A 68 -7.20 13.28 -11.36
N VAL A 69 -8.27 13.56 -10.63
CA VAL A 69 -9.23 12.57 -10.14
C VAL A 69 -10.65 13.07 -10.31
N THR A 70 -11.58 12.16 -10.59
CA THR A 70 -13.02 12.43 -10.68
C THR A 70 -13.81 11.28 -10.08
N LEU A 71 -15.11 11.49 -9.85
CA LEU A 71 -16.00 10.45 -9.37
C LEU A 71 -16.24 9.41 -10.47
N GLY A 72 -16.06 8.14 -10.14
CA GLY A 72 -16.33 7.03 -11.05
C GLY A 72 -17.83 6.80 -11.29
N ALA A 73 -18.14 5.98 -12.31
CA ALA A 73 -19.51 5.61 -12.59
C ALA A 73 -20.09 4.72 -11.48
N PHE A 74 -21.37 4.92 -11.12
CA PHE A 74 -22.08 4.10 -10.14
C PHE A 74 -22.39 2.71 -10.74
N SER A 75 -21.38 1.86 -10.76
CA SER A 75 -21.48 0.46 -11.19
C SER A 75 -21.78 -0.47 -10.02
N THR A 76 -22.25 -1.70 -10.30
CA THR A 76 -22.51 -2.70 -9.25
C THR A 76 -21.29 -2.96 -8.35
N PRO A 77 -20.04 -3.09 -8.86
CA PRO A 77 -18.85 -3.21 -8.00
C PRO A 77 -18.63 -2.00 -7.09
N VAL A 78 -18.87 -0.77 -7.58
CA VAL A 78 -18.72 0.46 -6.79
C VAL A 78 -19.74 0.49 -5.64
N LEU A 79 -21.00 0.14 -5.91
CA LEU A 79 -22.04 0.06 -4.89
C LEU A 79 -21.73 -1.02 -3.85
N LEU A 80 -21.24 -2.18 -4.31
CA LEU A 80 -20.85 -3.27 -3.42
C LEU A 80 -19.66 -2.88 -2.51
N ALA A 81 -18.64 -2.21 -3.08
CA ALA A 81 -17.50 -1.72 -2.32
C ALA A 81 -17.93 -0.65 -1.30
N SER A 82 -18.78 0.30 -1.70
CA SER A 82 -19.30 1.34 -0.82
C SER A 82 -20.16 0.76 0.31
N GLY A 83 -21.03 -0.18 0.00
CA GLY A 83 -21.83 -0.93 1.00
C GLY A 83 -20.94 -1.71 1.97
N GLY A 84 -19.92 -2.37 1.45
CA GLY A 84 -18.92 -3.07 2.26
C GLY A 84 -18.18 -2.15 3.23
N PHE A 85 -17.81 -0.96 2.76
CA PHE A 85 -17.18 0.04 3.62
C PHE A 85 -18.08 0.50 4.76
N VAL A 86 -19.38 0.74 4.48
CA VAL A 86 -20.36 1.11 5.52
C VAL A 86 -20.54 -0.01 6.53
N VAL A 87 -20.64 -1.27 6.08
CA VAL A 87 -20.74 -2.44 6.96
C VAL A 87 -19.48 -2.57 7.83
N LEU A 88 -18.29 -2.42 7.23
CA LEU A 88 -17.02 -2.43 7.95
C LEU A 88 -16.99 -1.36 9.04
N ALA A 89 -17.35 -0.14 8.70
CA ALA A 89 -17.39 0.98 9.63
C ALA A 89 -18.36 0.72 10.79
N GLY A 90 -19.54 0.16 10.51
CA GLY A 90 -20.52 -0.24 11.52
C GLY A 90 -20.03 -1.33 12.46
N LEU A 91 -19.40 -2.38 11.91
CA LEU A 91 -18.82 -3.46 12.71
C LEU A 91 -17.62 -2.99 13.55
N ALA A 92 -16.77 -2.13 12.96
CA ALA A 92 -15.64 -1.54 13.66
C ALA A 92 -16.09 -0.62 14.81
N ALA A 93 -17.13 0.21 14.59
CA ALA A 93 -17.72 1.05 15.62
C ALA A 93 -18.29 0.22 16.80
N ARG A 94 -18.82 -0.97 16.51
CA ARG A 94 -19.29 -1.93 17.52
C ARG A 94 -18.17 -2.77 18.15
N LYS A 95 -16.92 -2.52 17.79
CA LYS A 95 -15.72 -3.24 18.26
C LYS A 95 -15.81 -4.76 18.05
N VAL A 96 -16.46 -5.20 16.97
CA VAL A 96 -16.56 -6.62 16.63
C VAL A 96 -15.18 -7.15 16.28
N PRO A 97 -14.68 -8.20 16.97
CA PRO A 97 -13.39 -8.79 16.64
C PRO A 97 -13.43 -9.41 15.24
N GLY A 98 -12.42 -9.16 14.43
CA GLY A 98 -12.38 -9.67 13.04
C GLY A 98 -13.30 -8.96 12.06
N ALA A 99 -13.82 -7.75 12.35
CA ALA A 99 -14.71 -6.98 11.50
C ALA A 99 -14.19 -6.88 10.03
N ILE A 100 -12.90 -6.67 9.85
CA ILE A 100 -12.27 -6.57 8.53
C ILE A 100 -12.44 -7.90 7.76
N ILE A 101 -12.06 -9.02 8.39
CA ILE A 101 -12.13 -10.35 7.76
C ILE A 101 -13.57 -10.72 7.44
N LEU A 102 -14.49 -10.50 8.38
CA LEU A 102 -15.92 -10.77 8.18
C LEU A 102 -16.49 -9.97 7.02
N THR A 103 -16.15 -8.69 6.92
CA THR A 103 -16.62 -7.84 5.83
C THR A 103 -16.04 -8.29 4.50
N VAL A 104 -14.73 -8.54 4.42
CA VAL A 104 -14.08 -8.99 3.19
C VAL A 104 -14.69 -10.30 2.71
N LEU A 105 -14.84 -11.29 3.59
CA LEU A 105 -15.45 -12.58 3.23
C LEU A 105 -16.92 -12.43 2.79
N GLY A 106 -17.69 -11.60 3.50
CA GLY A 106 -19.09 -11.34 3.17
C GLY A 106 -19.25 -10.68 1.80
N ILE A 107 -18.49 -9.63 1.53
CA ILE A 107 -18.51 -8.94 0.24
C ILE A 107 -18.00 -9.85 -0.90
N THR A 108 -16.96 -10.65 -0.65
CA THR A 108 -16.47 -11.61 -1.63
C THR A 108 -17.53 -12.66 -1.96
N ALA A 109 -18.20 -13.21 -0.95
CA ALA A 109 -19.29 -14.17 -1.16
C ALA A 109 -20.45 -13.57 -1.98
N ILE A 110 -20.82 -12.33 -1.70
CA ILE A 110 -21.82 -11.60 -2.46
C ILE A 110 -21.34 -11.37 -3.89
N ALA A 111 -20.11 -10.91 -4.11
CA ALA A 111 -19.56 -10.66 -5.44
C ALA A 111 -19.51 -11.94 -6.29
N VAL A 112 -19.12 -13.06 -5.70
CA VAL A 112 -19.17 -14.38 -6.37
C VAL A 112 -20.60 -14.82 -6.67
N GLY A 113 -21.52 -14.65 -5.72
CA GLY A 113 -22.94 -15.00 -5.90
C GLY A 113 -23.64 -14.21 -6.99
N PHE A 114 -23.27 -12.95 -7.19
CA PHE A 114 -23.76 -12.11 -8.29
C PHE A 114 -22.97 -12.32 -9.61
N GLY A 115 -22.00 -13.23 -9.66
CA GLY A 115 -21.17 -13.49 -10.84
C GLY A 115 -20.24 -12.33 -11.23
N LEU A 116 -20.01 -11.37 -10.33
CA LEU A 116 -19.08 -10.25 -10.54
C LEU A 116 -17.62 -10.70 -10.50
N GLN A 117 -17.36 -11.81 -9.81
CA GLN A 117 -16.04 -12.42 -9.68
C GLN A 117 -16.12 -13.91 -9.98
N ALA A 118 -15.25 -14.41 -10.84
CA ALA A 118 -15.15 -15.84 -11.08
C ALA A 118 -14.51 -16.52 -9.86
N PHE A 119 -15.18 -17.51 -9.28
CA PHE A 119 -14.61 -18.32 -8.22
C PHE A 119 -13.74 -19.42 -8.84
N THR A 120 -12.43 -19.25 -8.78
CA THR A 120 -11.45 -20.20 -9.35
C THR A 120 -10.91 -21.21 -8.35
N GLY A 121 -11.49 -21.25 -7.13
CA GLY A 121 -11.06 -22.17 -6.06
C GLY A 121 -10.52 -21.44 -4.82
N ILE A 122 -10.39 -22.20 -3.74
CA ILE A 122 -9.91 -21.67 -2.43
C ILE A 122 -8.39 -21.55 -2.42
N ALA A 123 -7.70 -22.33 -3.26
CA ALA A 123 -6.24 -22.30 -3.39
C ALA A 123 -5.83 -22.41 -4.85
N ALA A 124 -4.88 -21.58 -5.24
CA ALA A 124 -4.24 -21.67 -6.55
C ALA A 124 -2.72 -21.78 -6.34
N ALA A 125 -2.05 -22.47 -7.25
CA ALA A 125 -0.59 -22.46 -7.26
C ALA A 125 -0.10 -21.01 -7.47
N PRO A 126 0.92 -20.56 -6.73
CA PRO A 126 1.47 -19.22 -6.94
C PRO A 126 1.97 -19.11 -8.40
N PRO A 127 1.76 -17.95 -9.03
CA PRO A 127 2.27 -17.72 -10.38
C PRO A 127 3.80 -17.85 -10.40
N SER A 128 4.34 -18.30 -11.53
CA SER A 128 5.79 -18.43 -11.68
C SER A 128 6.48 -17.08 -11.48
N LEU A 129 7.49 -17.05 -10.62
CA LEU A 129 8.35 -15.89 -10.43
C LEU A 129 9.42 -15.76 -11.52
N ALA A 130 9.60 -16.80 -12.36
CA ALA A 130 10.65 -16.84 -13.38
C ALA A 130 10.70 -15.59 -14.30
N PRO A 131 9.56 -15.00 -14.73
CA PRO A 131 9.60 -13.81 -15.58
C PRO A 131 10.14 -12.54 -14.91
N THR A 132 10.10 -12.48 -13.58
CA THR A 132 10.51 -11.28 -12.81
C THR A 132 11.75 -11.52 -11.96
N PHE A 133 12.06 -12.79 -11.69
CA PHE A 133 13.18 -13.16 -10.84
C PHE A 133 14.51 -12.75 -11.48
N MET A 134 15.29 -11.92 -10.77
CA MET A 134 16.58 -11.37 -11.21
C MET A 134 16.56 -10.61 -12.56
N GLN A 135 15.40 -10.10 -12.97
CA GLN A 135 15.27 -9.29 -14.19
C GLN A 135 15.53 -7.80 -13.96
N MET A 136 16.07 -7.45 -12.81
CA MET A 136 16.37 -6.07 -12.45
C MET A 136 17.50 -5.48 -13.31
N ASN A 137 17.29 -4.28 -13.84
CA ASN A 137 18.30 -3.53 -14.58
C ASN A 137 19.00 -2.56 -13.63
N LEU A 138 20.09 -3.01 -13.01
CA LEU A 138 20.86 -2.19 -12.07
C LEU A 138 21.59 -1.03 -12.78
N LYS A 139 22.04 -1.23 -14.03
CA LYS A 139 22.68 -0.15 -14.82
C LYS A 139 21.69 0.96 -15.11
N GLY A 140 20.50 0.61 -15.62
CA GLY A 140 19.45 1.58 -15.88
C GLY A 140 18.97 2.29 -14.60
N ALA A 141 18.96 1.61 -13.47
CA ALA A 141 18.65 2.23 -12.17
C ALA A 141 19.68 3.30 -11.78
N VAL A 142 20.96 3.06 -12.02
CA VAL A 142 22.05 4.02 -11.74
C VAL A 142 22.00 5.21 -12.71
N GLU A 143 21.68 4.98 -13.98
CA GLU A 143 21.62 6.03 -15.02
C GLU A 143 20.35 6.90 -14.91
N ALA A 144 19.24 6.37 -14.46
CA ALA A 144 17.93 7.05 -14.38
C ALA A 144 17.80 8.10 -13.25
N GLY A 145 18.90 8.60 -12.72
CA GLY A 145 18.89 9.51 -11.56
C GLY A 145 18.85 8.74 -10.23
N PHE A 146 19.60 7.68 -10.15
CA PHE A 146 19.77 6.76 -9.03
C PHE A 146 19.67 7.43 -7.66
N VAL A 147 20.43 8.51 -7.44
CA VAL A 147 20.48 9.16 -6.13
C VAL A 147 19.10 9.67 -5.71
N THR A 148 18.40 10.34 -6.61
CA THR A 148 17.07 10.92 -6.28
C THR A 148 16.02 9.83 -6.07
N ILE A 149 15.94 8.87 -6.98
CA ILE A 149 14.90 7.82 -6.93
C ILE A 149 15.13 6.90 -5.74
N VAL A 150 16.37 6.46 -5.53
CA VAL A 150 16.70 5.58 -4.40
C VAL A 150 16.56 6.29 -3.07
N LEU A 151 16.95 7.58 -2.97
CA LEU A 151 16.71 8.36 -1.75
C LEU A 151 15.22 8.53 -1.45
N VAL A 152 14.39 8.77 -2.46
CA VAL A 152 12.94 8.88 -2.27
C VAL A 152 12.38 7.56 -1.74
N PHE A 153 12.70 6.42 -2.36
CA PHE A 153 12.26 5.10 -1.87
C PHE A 153 12.80 4.82 -0.47
N LEU A 154 14.06 5.09 -0.21
CA LEU A 154 14.67 4.93 1.11
C LEU A 154 13.96 5.76 2.18
N LEU A 155 13.65 7.03 1.88
CA LEU A 155 12.91 7.90 2.79
C LEU A 155 11.48 7.38 3.02
N VAL A 156 10.80 6.95 1.97
CA VAL A 156 9.45 6.36 2.08
C VAL A 156 9.49 5.12 2.97
N ASP A 157 10.39 4.17 2.72
CA ASP A 157 10.55 2.95 3.50
C ASP A 157 10.86 3.24 4.98
N LEU A 158 11.74 4.23 5.22
CA LEU A 158 12.12 4.63 6.57
C LEU A 158 10.95 5.28 7.32
N LEU A 159 10.21 6.16 6.66
CA LEU A 159 9.08 6.87 7.25
C LEU A 159 7.89 5.94 7.46
N ASP A 160 7.60 5.04 6.51
CA ASP A 160 6.52 4.04 6.62
C ASP A 160 6.80 3.09 7.79
N THR A 161 8.02 2.56 7.88
CA THR A 161 8.43 1.69 8.99
C THR A 161 8.39 2.42 10.33
N ALA A 162 8.82 3.69 10.38
CA ALA A 162 8.75 4.50 11.59
C ALA A 162 7.29 4.75 12.02
N GLY A 163 6.42 5.09 11.08
CA GLY A 163 4.99 5.33 11.32
C GLY A 163 4.26 4.10 11.85
N THR A 164 4.48 2.95 11.23
CA THR A 164 3.88 1.67 11.64
C THR A 164 4.38 1.22 13.00
N LEU A 165 5.68 1.26 13.27
CA LEU A 165 6.26 0.88 14.56
C LEU A 165 5.77 1.77 15.70
N VAL A 166 5.73 3.09 15.49
CA VAL A 166 5.21 4.03 16.51
C VAL A 166 3.73 3.76 16.78
N SER A 167 2.93 3.51 15.73
CA SER A 167 1.50 3.23 15.87
C SER A 167 1.23 1.92 16.62
N VAL A 168 1.99 0.87 16.34
CA VAL A 168 1.88 -0.44 17.04
C VAL A 168 2.37 -0.31 18.47
N ALA A 169 3.51 0.34 18.72
CA ALA A 169 4.04 0.53 20.06
C ALA A 169 3.12 1.36 20.95
N ALA A 170 2.43 2.37 20.38
CA ALA A 170 1.45 3.17 21.11
C ALA A 170 0.20 2.38 21.54
N ARG A 171 -0.16 1.33 20.78
CA ARG A 171 -1.30 0.44 21.11
C ARG A 171 -0.94 -0.72 22.02
N ALA A 172 0.34 -1.03 22.17
CA ALA A 172 0.83 -2.11 23.03
C ALA A 172 0.98 -1.71 24.50
N LYS A 173 0.79 -0.42 24.81
CA LYS A 173 0.69 0.13 26.18
C LYS A 173 -0.77 0.23 26.60
#